data_39d63b8273390fabeff45b47bb4dcc6b
#
_entry.id   39d63b8273390fabeff45b47bb4dcc6b
#
_cell.length_a   1.000
_cell.length_b   1.000
_cell.length_c   1.000
_cell.angle_alpha   90.00
_cell.angle_beta   90.00
_cell.angle_gamma   90.00
#
_symmetry.space_group_name_H-M   'P 1'
#
loop_
_entity.id
_entity.type
_entity.pdbx_description
1 polymer ?
#
loop_
_entity_poly.entity_id
_entity_poly.type
_entity_poly.pdbx_seq_one_letter_code
_entity_poly.pdbx_strand_id
1 'polypeptide(L)'
;DVLEYAALAECASSHPISKSLQRAYGKLIDRSRVTDIEEISGNGVTAKVDGKNVAAGNAKLMERLGVDYIDCHSVGTIVHVAVDGKYAGHILICDMIKPHAKEAIQALRKSGIKKTIMLTGDSKRIADQVAADLGIDEVYSELLPGDKVSKVEELLAAKTEKEKLAFVGDGINDAP
;
A
#
# COMPACT_ATOMS: atom_id res chain seq x y z
N ASP A 1 5.24 2.73 -22.01
CA ASP A 1 4.60 2.09 -20.87
C ASP A 1 4.55 3.08 -19.69
N VAL A 2 3.37 3.25 -19.07
CA VAL A 2 3.14 4.20 -17.97
C VAL A 2 4.05 3.89 -16.77
N LEU A 3 4.19 2.61 -16.43
CA LEU A 3 5.03 2.17 -15.31
C LEU A 3 6.51 2.47 -15.56
N GLU A 4 6.99 2.29 -16.77
CA GLU A 4 8.37 2.60 -17.15
C GLU A 4 8.67 4.10 -16.97
N TYR A 5 7.81 4.97 -17.49
CA TYR A 5 7.98 6.42 -17.32
C TYR A 5 7.97 6.84 -15.85
N ALA A 6 7.04 6.31 -15.05
CA ALA A 6 6.99 6.60 -13.63
C ALA A 6 8.25 6.11 -12.89
N ALA A 7 8.69 4.88 -13.13
CA ALA A 7 9.86 4.30 -12.48
C ALA A 7 11.16 5.04 -12.84
N LEU A 8 11.30 5.47 -14.10
CA LEU A 8 12.43 6.26 -14.56
C LEU A 8 12.39 7.68 -13.99
N ALA A 9 11.26 8.38 -14.04
CA ALA A 9 11.12 9.72 -13.47
C ALA A 9 11.46 9.77 -11.98
N GLU A 10 11.04 8.75 -11.23
CA GLU A 10 11.25 8.59 -9.79
C GLU A 10 12.60 7.93 -9.43
N CYS A 11 13.53 7.78 -10.38
CA CYS A 11 14.76 7.01 -10.18
C CYS A 11 15.75 7.62 -9.18
N ALA A 12 15.67 8.90 -8.90
CA ALA A 12 16.53 9.60 -7.95
C ALA A 12 15.94 9.67 -6.54
N SER A 13 14.65 9.42 -6.39
CA SER A 13 13.95 9.51 -5.10
C SER A 13 14.13 8.24 -4.25
N SER A 14 14.30 8.42 -2.96
CA SER A 14 14.34 7.34 -1.97
C SER A 14 12.97 7.06 -1.32
N HIS A 15 11.94 7.77 -1.73
CA HIS A 15 10.59 7.66 -1.19
C HIS A 15 10.03 6.24 -1.34
N PRO A 16 9.23 5.70 -0.40
CA PRO A 16 8.62 4.38 -0.50
C PRO A 16 7.83 4.14 -1.79
N ILE A 17 7.12 5.16 -2.28
CA ILE A 17 6.38 5.13 -3.56
C ILE A 17 7.35 4.87 -4.72
N SER A 18 8.47 5.60 -4.79
CA SER A 18 9.48 5.46 -5.83
C SER A 18 10.09 4.05 -5.83
N LYS A 19 10.38 3.51 -4.65
CA LYS A 19 10.86 2.12 -4.49
C LYS A 19 9.83 1.10 -4.96
N SER A 20 8.55 1.34 -4.70
CA SER A 20 7.46 0.47 -5.15
C SER A 20 7.34 0.47 -6.68
N LEU A 21 7.42 1.65 -7.32
CA LEU A 21 7.41 1.78 -8.77
C LEU A 21 8.61 1.09 -9.43
N GLN A 22 9.82 1.30 -8.89
CA GLN A 22 11.04 0.67 -9.40
C GLN A 22 11.00 -0.85 -9.24
N ARG A 23 10.50 -1.35 -8.11
CA ARG A 23 10.32 -2.80 -7.87
C ARG A 23 9.31 -3.40 -8.84
N ALA A 24 8.19 -2.73 -9.08
CA ALA A 24 7.16 -3.19 -10.01
C ALA A 24 7.66 -3.19 -11.45
N TYR A 25 8.48 -2.20 -11.83
CA TYR A 25 9.12 -2.15 -13.16
C TYR A 25 10.05 -3.35 -13.39
N GLY A 26 10.76 -3.80 -12.33
CA GLY A 26 11.51 -5.07 -12.32
C GLY A 26 12.71 -5.15 -13.26
N LYS A 27 13.07 -4.04 -13.93
CA LYS A 27 14.23 -3.93 -14.81
C LYS A 27 15.25 -2.97 -14.22
N LEU A 28 16.49 -3.05 -14.69
CA LEU A 28 17.53 -2.09 -14.33
C LEU A 28 17.11 -0.69 -14.77
N ILE A 29 17.20 0.26 -13.85
CA ILE A 29 16.95 1.67 -14.14
C ILE A 29 18.19 2.25 -14.81
N ASP A 30 18.08 2.53 -16.08
CA ASP A 30 19.11 3.24 -16.84
C ASP A 30 18.96 4.76 -16.62
N ARG A 31 19.73 5.28 -15.69
CA ARG A 31 19.69 6.71 -15.34
C ARG A 31 20.18 7.62 -16.46
N SER A 32 20.90 7.11 -17.46
CA SER A 32 21.37 7.91 -18.59
C SER A 32 20.21 8.37 -19.50
N ARG A 33 19.05 7.70 -19.39
CA ARG A 33 17.81 8.05 -20.10
C ARG A 33 17.06 9.21 -19.44
N VAL A 34 17.48 9.65 -18.24
CA VAL A 34 16.72 10.60 -17.43
C VAL A 34 17.56 11.84 -17.17
N THR A 35 17.00 13.00 -17.47
CA THR A 35 17.59 14.33 -17.22
C THR A 35 16.55 15.26 -16.60
N ASP A 36 17.00 16.42 -16.13
CA ASP A 36 16.14 17.50 -15.62
C ASP A 36 15.12 17.02 -14.56
N ILE A 37 15.59 16.21 -13.61
CA ILE A 37 14.76 15.71 -12.52
C ILE A 37 14.50 16.83 -11.53
N GLU A 38 13.23 17.14 -11.28
CA GLU A 38 12.78 18.13 -10.30
C GLU A 38 11.73 17.49 -9.38
N GLU A 39 12.02 17.44 -8.08
CA GLU A 39 11.07 16.99 -7.08
C GLU A 39 10.18 18.16 -6.63
N ILE A 40 8.87 18.00 -6.77
CA ILE A 40 7.87 18.97 -6.34
C ILE A 40 7.27 18.47 -5.02
N SER A 41 7.76 19.08 -3.93
CA SER A 41 7.43 18.64 -2.57
C SER A 41 5.92 18.46 -2.35
N GLY A 42 5.54 17.28 -1.87
CA GLY A 42 4.17 16.89 -1.60
C GLY A 42 3.29 16.63 -2.82
N ASN A 43 3.84 16.74 -4.05
CA ASN A 43 3.07 16.58 -5.28
C ASN A 43 3.60 15.44 -6.18
N GLY A 44 4.92 15.27 -6.28
CA GLY A 44 5.54 14.26 -7.14
C GLY A 44 6.82 14.77 -7.79
N VAL A 45 7.15 14.25 -8.97
CA VAL A 45 8.38 14.54 -9.69
C VAL A 45 8.10 14.88 -11.17
N THR A 46 8.91 15.75 -11.72
CA THR A 46 9.01 15.96 -13.17
C THR A 46 10.41 15.61 -13.63
N ALA A 47 10.55 15.05 -14.81
CA ALA A 47 11.85 14.70 -15.41
C ALA A 47 11.73 14.63 -16.93
N LYS A 48 12.88 14.63 -17.62
CA LYS A 48 12.93 14.23 -19.03
C LYS A 48 13.38 12.79 -19.13
N VAL A 49 12.58 11.95 -19.74
CA VAL A 49 12.85 10.53 -20.01
C VAL A 49 12.89 10.31 -21.52
N ASP A 50 14.03 9.91 -22.04
CA ASP A 50 14.26 9.77 -23.50
C ASP A 50 13.86 11.04 -24.28
N GLY A 51 14.14 12.21 -23.72
CA GLY A 51 13.82 13.52 -24.31
C GLY A 51 12.36 13.97 -24.16
N LYS A 52 11.47 13.17 -23.57
CA LYS A 52 10.06 13.51 -23.29
C LYS A 52 9.91 14.06 -21.89
N ASN A 53 9.08 15.08 -21.74
CA ASN A 53 8.74 15.61 -20.43
C ASN A 53 7.75 14.66 -19.72
N VAL A 54 8.17 14.09 -18.62
CA VAL A 54 7.37 13.16 -17.81
C VAL A 54 7.07 13.78 -16.47
N ALA A 55 5.82 13.71 -16.04
CA ALA A 55 5.40 14.06 -14.67
C ALA A 55 4.76 12.82 -14.03
N ALA A 56 5.18 12.51 -12.81
CA ALA A 56 4.62 11.43 -12.00
C ALA A 56 4.30 11.95 -10.61
N GLY A 57 3.05 11.81 -10.15
CA GLY A 57 2.66 12.32 -8.85
C GLY A 57 1.16 12.25 -8.57
N ASN A 58 0.71 12.99 -7.58
CA ASN A 58 -0.70 13.02 -7.19
C ASN A 58 -1.55 13.92 -8.12
N ALA A 59 -2.87 13.96 -7.88
CA ALA A 59 -3.80 14.79 -8.63
C ALA A 59 -3.42 16.28 -8.64
N LYS A 60 -2.88 16.80 -7.52
CA LYS A 60 -2.44 18.19 -7.43
C LYS A 60 -1.32 18.53 -8.40
N LEU A 61 -0.44 17.57 -8.69
CA LEU A 61 0.59 17.76 -9.73
C LEU A 61 -0.05 17.89 -11.12
N MET A 62 -1.03 17.07 -11.44
CA MET A 62 -1.75 17.15 -12.72
C MET A 62 -2.47 18.48 -12.87
N GLU A 63 -3.18 18.93 -11.84
CA GLU A 63 -3.86 20.23 -11.78
C GLU A 63 -2.88 21.39 -12.00
N ARG A 64 -1.74 21.37 -11.29
CA ARG A 64 -0.68 22.39 -11.41
C ARG A 64 -0.09 22.48 -12.81
N LEU A 65 -0.01 21.34 -13.51
CA LEU A 65 0.52 21.27 -14.88
C LEU A 65 -0.56 21.50 -15.96
N GLY A 66 -1.83 21.69 -15.55
CA GLY A 66 -2.95 21.86 -16.47
C GLY A 66 -3.25 20.61 -17.29
N VAL A 67 -2.97 19.43 -16.74
CA VAL A 67 -3.22 18.14 -17.38
C VAL A 67 -4.55 17.58 -16.90
N ASP A 68 -5.48 17.36 -17.82
CA ASP A 68 -6.74 16.67 -17.54
C ASP A 68 -6.42 15.21 -17.21
N TYR A 69 -6.84 14.73 -16.05
CA TYR A 69 -6.58 13.38 -15.58
C TYR A 69 -7.88 12.63 -15.26
N ILE A 70 -7.79 11.32 -15.23
CA ILE A 70 -8.90 10.44 -14.84
C ILE A 70 -8.80 10.23 -13.34
N ASP A 71 -9.85 10.63 -12.62
CA ASP A 71 -9.94 10.40 -11.18
C ASP A 71 -10.10 8.90 -10.88
N CYS A 72 -9.42 8.44 -9.83
CA CYS A 72 -9.44 7.05 -9.41
C CYS A 72 -9.82 6.98 -7.93
N HIS A 73 -10.94 6.32 -7.63
CA HIS A 73 -11.46 6.17 -6.28
C HIS A 73 -11.04 4.86 -5.61
N SER A 74 -10.06 4.16 -6.16
CA SER A 74 -9.53 2.92 -5.58
C SER A 74 -8.78 3.19 -4.27
N VAL A 75 -8.77 2.20 -3.40
CA VAL A 75 -8.05 2.27 -2.12
C VAL A 75 -6.56 2.06 -2.38
N GLY A 76 -5.74 3.02 -1.98
CA GLY A 76 -4.29 2.98 -2.16
C GLY A 76 -3.72 4.35 -2.51
N THR A 77 -2.43 4.40 -2.81
CA THR A 77 -1.76 5.59 -3.31
C THR A 77 -1.83 5.61 -4.84
N ILE A 78 -2.43 6.65 -5.39
CA ILE A 78 -2.55 6.83 -6.83
C ILE A 78 -1.42 7.72 -7.32
N VAL A 79 -0.66 7.23 -8.29
CA VAL A 79 0.38 7.98 -9.00
C VAL A 79 -0.09 8.21 -10.43
N HIS A 80 -0.49 9.45 -10.73
CA HIS A 80 -0.82 9.87 -12.08
C HIS A 80 0.45 10.13 -12.88
N VAL A 81 0.42 9.80 -14.16
CA VAL A 81 1.55 9.98 -15.07
C VAL A 81 1.11 10.77 -16.30
N ALA A 82 1.86 11.82 -16.61
CA ALA A 82 1.69 12.59 -17.83
C ALA A 82 2.99 12.58 -18.64
N VAL A 83 2.87 12.58 -19.97
CA VAL A 83 3.98 12.62 -20.91
C VAL A 83 3.72 13.72 -21.93
N ASP A 84 4.66 14.65 -22.06
CA ASP A 84 4.56 15.82 -22.96
C ASP A 84 3.24 16.60 -22.78
N GLY A 85 2.84 16.80 -21.51
CA GLY A 85 1.63 17.52 -21.14
C GLY A 85 0.32 16.77 -21.39
N LYS A 86 0.37 15.49 -21.76
CA LYS A 86 -0.82 14.64 -21.95
C LYS A 86 -0.88 13.56 -20.90
N TYR A 87 -2.07 13.31 -20.38
CA TYR A 87 -2.30 12.22 -19.43
C TYR A 87 -2.04 10.87 -20.08
N ALA A 88 -1.15 10.10 -19.46
CA ALA A 88 -0.77 8.76 -19.95
C ALA A 88 -1.47 7.63 -19.17
N GLY A 89 -1.93 7.92 -17.96
CA GLY A 89 -2.62 6.96 -17.06
C GLY A 89 -2.23 7.14 -15.60
N HIS A 90 -2.64 6.20 -14.78
CA HIS A 90 -2.26 6.17 -13.37
C HIS A 90 -1.82 4.77 -12.93
N ILE A 91 -1.08 4.73 -11.85
CA ILE A 91 -0.62 3.51 -11.18
C ILE A 91 -1.20 3.53 -9.78
N LEU A 92 -1.86 2.46 -9.39
CA LEU A 92 -2.35 2.25 -8.05
C LEU A 92 -1.31 1.46 -7.25
N ILE A 93 -0.81 2.06 -6.18
CA ILE A 93 0.05 1.40 -5.20
C ILE A 93 -0.80 1.09 -3.98
N CYS A 94 -0.99 -0.19 -3.69
CA CYS A 94 -1.74 -0.65 -2.53
C CYS A 94 -0.99 -1.80 -1.87
N ASP A 95 -1.24 -1.97 -0.58
CA ASP A 95 -0.76 -3.14 0.14
C ASP A 95 -1.45 -4.39 -0.40
N MET A 96 -0.67 -5.41 -0.65
CA MET A 96 -1.18 -6.69 -1.11
C MET A 96 -1.18 -7.70 0.04
N ILE A 97 -2.28 -8.45 0.12
CA ILE A 97 -2.34 -9.64 0.97
C ILE A 97 -1.19 -10.57 0.57
N LYS A 98 -0.40 -11.03 1.54
CA LYS A 98 0.71 -11.97 1.28
C LYS A 98 0.18 -13.21 0.55
N PRO A 99 0.94 -13.73 -0.44
CA PRO A 99 0.62 -15.02 -1.05
C PRO A 99 0.44 -16.09 0.05
N HIS A 100 -0.55 -16.95 -0.11
CA HIS A 100 -0.89 -18.02 0.85
C HIS A 100 -1.46 -17.57 2.21
N ALA A 101 -1.74 -16.29 2.44
CA ALA A 101 -2.35 -15.85 3.69
C ALA A 101 -3.74 -16.46 3.90
N LYS A 102 -4.53 -16.56 2.82
CA LYS A 102 -5.87 -17.18 2.86
C LYS A 102 -5.78 -18.68 3.19
N GLU A 103 -4.86 -19.37 2.56
CA GLU A 103 -4.60 -20.80 2.82
C GLU A 103 -4.14 -21.03 4.26
N ALA A 104 -3.29 -20.14 4.79
CA ALA A 104 -2.84 -20.20 6.18
C ALA A 104 -4.01 -20.03 7.17
N ILE A 105 -4.90 -19.07 6.96
CA ILE A 105 -6.10 -18.90 7.80
C ILE A 105 -7.01 -20.12 7.71
N GLN A 106 -7.19 -20.69 6.53
CA GLN A 106 -7.97 -21.93 6.35
C GLN A 106 -7.33 -23.13 7.05
N ALA A 107 -5.99 -23.24 7.01
CA ALA A 107 -5.27 -24.30 7.71
C ALA A 107 -5.41 -24.18 9.23
N LEU A 108 -5.34 -22.96 9.79
CA LEU A 108 -5.60 -22.71 11.21
C LEU A 108 -7.00 -23.20 11.63
N ARG A 109 -8.03 -22.90 10.84
CA ARG A 109 -9.39 -23.38 11.10
C ARG A 109 -9.48 -24.91 11.08
N LYS A 110 -8.85 -25.55 10.09
CA LYS A 110 -8.80 -27.04 10.02
C LYS A 110 -8.05 -27.65 11.20
N SER A 111 -7.10 -26.91 11.80
CA SER A 111 -6.35 -27.34 12.99
C SER A 111 -7.13 -27.14 14.30
N GLY A 112 -8.38 -26.64 14.24
CA GLY A 112 -9.23 -26.49 15.41
C GLY A 112 -9.29 -25.07 16.00
N ILE A 113 -8.70 -24.06 15.34
CA ILE A 113 -8.88 -22.65 15.71
C ILE A 113 -10.36 -22.28 15.50
N LYS A 114 -11.02 -21.88 16.58
CA LYS A 114 -12.45 -21.58 16.57
C LYS A 114 -12.77 -20.21 16.02
N LYS A 115 -11.88 -19.25 16.24
CA LYS A 115 -12.11 -17.84 15.90
C LYS A 115 -10.81 -17.17 15.51
N THR A 116 -10.85 -16.41 14.44
CA THR A 116 -9.76 -15.58 13.94
C THR A 116 -10.13 -14.10 14.04
N ILE A 117 -9.23 -13.28 14.55
CA ILE A 117 -9.45 -11.85 14.78
C ILE A 117 -8.29 -11.08 14.18
N MET A 118 -8.58 -10.00 13.46
CA MET A 118 -7.57 -9.08 12.92
C MET A 118 -7.60 -7.76 13.68
N LEU A 119 -6.42 -7.31 14.13
CA LEU A 119 -6.22 -5.99 14.74
C LEU A 119 -5.32 -5.16 13.82
N THR A 120 -5.82 -4.04 13.32
CA THR A 120 -5.07 -3.22 12.37
C THR A 120 -5.23 -1.72 12.63
N GLY A 121 -4.20 -0.95 12.28
CA GLY A 121 -4.27 0.52 12.24
C GLY A 121 -4.89 1.07 10.94
N ASP A 122 -5.17 0.22 9.96
CA ASP A 122 -5.76 0.62 8.69
C ASP A 122 -7.19 1.14 8.86
N SER A 123 -7.66 1.91 7.86
CA SER A 123 -9.04 2.38 7.82
C SER A 123 -10.03 1.22 7.79
N LYS A 124 -11.20 1.43 8.38
CA LYS A 124 -12.26 0.42 8.44
C LYS A 124 -12.57 -0.22 7.09
N ARG A 125 -12.62 0.57 6.03
CA ARG A 125 -12.92 0.09 4.66
C ARG A 125 -11.89 -0.93 4.17
N ILE A 126 -10.59 -0.65 4.38
CA ILE A 126 -9.49 -1.55 3.99
C ILE A 126 -9.55 -2.82 4.83
N ALA A 127 -9.67 -2.66 6.13
CA ALA A 127 -9.68 -3.75 7.09
C ALA A 127 -10.84 -4.73 6.82
N ASP A 128 -12.04 -4.23 6.58
CA ASP A 128 -13.22 -5.04 6.27
C ASP A 128 -13.01 -5.84 4.96
N GLN A 129 -12.43 -5.20 3.92
CA GLN A 129 -12.15 -5.87 2.65
C GLN A 129 -11.13 -7.01 2.84
N VAL A 130 -10.01 -6.74 3.52
CA VAL A 130 -8.97 -7.73 3.78
C VAL A 130 -9.51 -8.88 4.63
N ALA A 131 -10.30 -8.59 5.66
CA ALA A 131 -10.92 -9.62 6.50
C ALA A 131 -11.88 -10.51 5.70
N ALA A 132 -12.68 -9.94 4.81
CA ALA A 132 -13.56 -10.69 3.92
C ALA A 132 -12.77 -11.60 2.96
N ASP A 133 -11.72 -11.08 2.33
CA ASP A 133 -10.90 -11.82 1.37
C ASP A 133 -10.15 -12.98 2.03
N LEU A 134 -9.69 -12.82 3.27
CA LEU A 134 -9.00 -13.83 4.05
C LEU A 134 -9.97 -14.80 4.76
N GLY A 135 -11.22 -14.40 4.94
CA GLY A 135 -12.21 -15.15 5.71
C GLY A 135 -11.97 -15.04 7.23
N ILE A 136 -11.54 -13.91 7.72
CA ILE A 136 -11.36 -13.61 9.15
C ILE A 136 -12.72 -13.34 9.79
N ASP A 137 -12.93 -13.83 11.03
CA ASP A 137 -14.24 -13.80 11.69
C ASP A 137 -14.57 -12.43 12.25
N GLU A 138 -13.58 -11.73 12.83
CA GLU A 138 -13.74 -10.38 13.38
C GLU A 138 -12.56 -9.49 13.00
N VAL A 139 -12.86 -8.20 12.84
CA VAL A 139 -11.84 -7.19 12.54
C VAL A 139 -12.05 -5.95 13.39
N TYR A 140 -10.96 -5.46 13.96
CA TYR A 140 -10.88 -4.18 14.66
C TYR A 140 -9.88 -3.30 13.91
N SER A 141 -10.36 -2.20 13.39
CA SER A 141 -9.62 -1.27 12.53
C SER A 141 -9.33 0.06 13.24
N GLU A 142 -8.49 0.89 12.63
CA GLU A 142 -8.16 2.24 13.10
C GLU A 142 -7.55 2.27 14.50
N LEU A 143 -6.91 1.16 14.91
CA LEU A 143 -6.31 1.00 16.22
C LEU A 143 -4.93 1.66 16.30
N LEU A 144 -4.72 2.47 17.31
CA LEU A 144 -3.39 2.88 17.73
C LEU A 144 -2.66 1.72 18.44
N PRO A 145 -1.33 1.78 18.60
CA PRO A 145 -0.58 0.71 19.27
C PRO A 145 -1.13 0.35 20.66
N GLY A 146 -1.51 1.36 21.48
CA GLY A 146 -2.12 1.15 22.78
C GLY A 146 -3.50 0.48 22.74
N ASP A 147 -4.29 0.79 21.71
CA ASP A 147 -5.62 0.20 21.54
C ASP A 147 -5.53 -1.29 21.19
N LYS A 148 -4.48 -1.70 20.44
CA LYS A 148 -4.23 -3.11 20.14
C LYS A 148 -3.98 -3.90 21.42
N VAL A 149 -3.16 -3.35 22.34
CA VAL A 149 -2.89 -3.98 23.65
C VAL A 149 -4.18 -4.13 24.45
N SER A 150 -4.93 -3.04 24.61
CA SER A 150 -6.21 -3.05 25.35
C SER A 150 -7.20 -4.06 24.76
N LYS A 151 -7.25 -4.18 23.42
CA LYS A 151 -8.12 -5.16 22.75
C LYS A 151 -7.69 -6.60 23.02
N VAL A 152 -6.39 -6.89 23.05
CA VAL A 152 -5.86 -8.21 23.42
C VAL A 152 -6.22 -8.54 24.88
N GLU A 153 -6.10 -7.58 25.79
CA GLU A 153 -6.48 -7.75 27.21
C GLU A 153 -7.99 -8.03 27.36
N GLU A 154 -8.84 -7.30 26.63
CA GLU A 154 -10.29 -7.58 26.61
C GLU A 154 -10.59 -9.01 26.13
N LEU A 155 -9.94 -9.44 25.04
CA LEU A 155 -10.11 -10.79 24.51
C LEU A 155 -9.61 -11.87 25.46
N LEU A 156 -8.50 -11.59 26.18
CA LEU A 156 -7.99 -12.48 27.23
C LEU A 156 -8.95 -12.59 28.41
N ALA A 157 -9.58 -11.49 28.81
CA ALA A 157 -10.55 -11.48 29.91
C ALA A 157 -11.87 -12.19 29.52
N ALA A 158 -12.25 -12.10 28.25
CA ALA A 158 -13.50 -12.68 27.74
C ALA A 158 -13.43 -14.21 27.48
N LYS A 159 -12.22 -14.79 27.36
CA LYS A 159 -12.05 -16.23 27.11
C LYS A 159 -12.37 -17.07 28.35
N THR A 160 -12.80 -18.29 28.13
CA THR A 160 -12.94 -19.30 29.20
C THR A 160 -11.58 -19.86 29.61
N GLU A 161 -11.49 -20.52 30.80
CA GLU A 161 -10.25 -21.14 31.27
C GLU A 161 -9.68 -22.20 30.29
N LYS A 162 -10.56 -22.86 29.55
CA LYS A 162 -10.18 -23.93 28.58
C LYS A 162 -9.71 -23.38 27.24
N GLU A 163 -9.96 -22.11 26.96
CA GLU A 163 -9.56 -21.45 25.71
C GLU A 163 -8.17 -20.87 25.82
N LYS A 164 -7.45 -20.89 24.69
CA LYS A 164 -6.14 -20.25 24.54
C LYS A 164 -6.24 -19.18 23.47
N LEU A 165 -5.56 -18.07 23.69
CA LEU A 165 -5.39 -16.99 22.73
C LEU A 165 -3.95 -17.03 22.26
N ALA A 166 -3.75 -16.97 20.92
CA ALA A 166 -2.45 -16.77 20.31
C ALA A 166 -2.46 -15.42 19.59
N PHE A 167 -1.48 -14.60 19.88
CA PHE A 167 -1.22 -13.35 19.16
C PHE A 167 -0.09 -13.58 18.14
N VAL A 168 -0.29 -13.14 16.90
CA VAL A 168 0.67 -13.27 15.81
C VAL A 168 0.93 -11.90 15.25
N GLY A 169 2.18 -11.46 15.30
CA GLY A 169 2.67 -10.21 14.72
C GLY A 169 3.99 -10.45 13.99
N ASP A 170 4.46 -9.49 13.21
CA ASP A 170 5.68 -9.59 12.40
C ASP A 170 6.87 -8.82 12.98
N GLY A 171 6.73 -8.20 14.12
CA GLY A 171 7.82 -7.44 14.75
C GLY A 171 7.58 -6.97 16.18
N ILE A 172 8.60 -6.35 16.76
CA ILE A 172 8.62 -5.86 18.14
C ILE A 172 7.55 -4.78 18.37
N ASN A 173 7.20 -4.01 17.35
CA ASN A 173 6.19 -2.95 17.44
C ASN A 173 4.75 -3.48 17.47
N ASP A 174 4.54 -4.77 17.22
CA ASP A 174 3.24 -5.43 17.25
C ASP A 174 3.04 -6.30 18.50
N ALA A 175 4.06 -6.38 19.36
CA ALA A 175 3.94 -7.12 20.62
C ALA A 175 3.13 -6.29 21.63
N PRO A 176 2.12 -6.91 22.30
CA PRO A 176 1.40 -6.29 23.39
C PRO A 176 2.27 -6.12 24.64
#